data_10ed369a1d5dddee4b3a2c73f9d5a651
#
_entry.id   10ed369a1d5dddee4b3a2c73f9d5a651
#
_cell.length_a   1.000
_cell.length_b   1.000
_cell.length_c   1.000
_cell.angle_alpha   90.00
_cell.angle_beta   90.00
_cell.angle_gamma   90.00
#
_symmetry.space_group_name_H-M   'P 1'
#
loop_
_entity.id
_entity.type
_entity.pdbx_description
1 polymer ?
#
loop_
_entity_poly.entity_id
_entity_poly.type
_entity_poly.pdbx_seq_one_letter_code
_entity_poly.pdbx_strand_id
1 'polypeptide(L)'
;MKESVASSGRRLVVVDLENLLGCAPHVASDAGWALALSRALAAVGFARGVDQLVIGVGPDWVFMARELAPWARVLHGCGPSGADRALCAELADVDLIADRYAGVVVASGDHEFVRPTLRLLGAGVSVTVAAVMLSASAELTHYASDTVWLERPALTLGEAAYVGVADGMRRVATRAVALAA
;
A
#
# COMPACT_ATOMS: atom_id res chain seq x y z
N MET A 1 -21.60 27.05 -12.12
CA MET A 1 -20.76 26.98 -10.92
C MET A 1 -21.12 25.66 -10.23
N LYS A 2 -20.29 24.62 -10.35
CA LYS A 2 -20.41 23.43 -9.51
C LYS A 2 -19.88 23.80 -8.13
N GLU A 3 -20.74 23.80 -7.14
CA GLU A 3 -20.29 23.85 -5.75
C GLU A 3 -19.40 22.62 -5.53
N SER A 4 -18.13 22.85 -5.26
CA SER A 4 -17.21 21.84 -4.79
C SER A 4 -17.74 21.36 -3.43
N VAL A 5 -18.39 20.21 -3.43
CA VAL A 5 -18.64 19.48 -2.18
C VAL A 5 -17.24 19.21 -1.61
N ALA A 6 -16.96 19.88 -0.48
CA ALA A 6 -15.70 19.66 0.24
C ALA A 6 -15.52 18.15 0.40
N SER A 7 -14.49 17.59 -0.25
CA SER A 7 -14.19 16.17 -0.17
C SER A 7 -14.06 15.83 1.33
N SER A 8 -14.86 14.92 1.79
CA SER A 8 -14.74 14.35 3.13
C SER A 8 -13.29 13.92 3.28
N GLY A 9 -12.51 14.33 4.24
CA GLY A 9 -11.05 14.06 4.36
C GLY A 9 -10.58 12.61 4.15
N ARG A 10 -11.42 11.77 3.49
CA ARG A 10 -11.23 10.39 3.09
C ARG A 10 -10.21 10.28 1.96
N ARG A 11 -9.21 9.45 2.14
CA ARG A 11 -8.21 9.15 1.09
C ARG A 11 -8.42 7.76 0.51
N LEU A 12 -7.98 7.58 -0.74
CA LEU A 12 -7.78 6.27 -1.34
C LEU A 12 -6.32 5.85 -1.11
N VAL A 13 -6.11 4.77 -0.37
CA VAL A 13 -4.78 4.23 -0.07
C VAL A 13 -4.61 2.94 -0.85
N VAL A 14 -3.74 2.95 -1.87
CA VAL A 14 -3.37 1.77 -2.65
C VAL A 14 -2.01 1.27 -2.19
N VAL A 15 -1.91 -0.01 -1.91
CA VAL A 15 -0.72 -0.66 -1.36
C VAL A 15 -0.30 -1.80 -2.27
N ASP A 16 0.86 -1.67 -2.89
CA ASP A 16 1.58 -2.75 -3.53
C ASP A 16 2.38 -3.48 -2.45
N LEU A 17 1.76 -4.51 -1.88
CA LEU A 17 2.27 -5.11 -0.67
C LEU A 17 3.58 -5.89 -0.90
N GLU A 18 3.77 -6.45 -2.09
CA GLU A 18 5.00 -7.17 -2.45
C GLU A 18 6.20 -6.23 -2.57
N ASN A 19 6.01 -5.04 -3.11
CA ASN A 19 7.07 -4.02 -3.23
C ASN A 19 7.57 -3.56 -1.85
N LEU A 20 6.70 -3.54 -0.85
CA LEU A 20 7.03 -3.10 0.50
C LEU A 20 7.79 -4.13 1.34
N LEU A 21 7.85 -5.39 0.93
CA LEU A 21 8.54 -6.45 1.68
C LEU A 21 10.06 -6.26 1.75
N GLY A 22 10.66 -5.64 0.73
CA GLY A 22 12.12 -5.52 0.60
C GLY A 22 12.87 -6.84 0.35
N CYS A 23 12.13 -7.93 0.11
CA CYS A 23 12.62 -9.25 -0.28
C CYS A 23 11.63 -9.93 -1.24
N ALA A 24 12.04 -11.06 -1.82
CA ALA A 24 11.11 -11.80 -2.67
C ALA A 24 9.93 -12.35 -1.84
N PRO A 25 8.69 -12.30 -2.35
CA PRO A 25 7.48 -12.66 -1.62
C PRO A 25 7.53 -14.06 -0.98
N HIS A 26 8.09 -15.05 -1.68
CA HIS A 26 8.17 -16.45 -1.24
C HIS A 26 9.14 -16.70 -0.07
N VAL A 27 10.00 -15.73 0.28
CA VAL A 27 10.90 -15.82 1.45
C VAL A 27 10.40 -15.01 2.64
N ALA A 28 9.36 -14.18 2.45
CA ALA A 28 8.77 -13.41 3.52
C ALA A 28 7.94 -14.30 4.44
N SER A 29 8.08 -14.11 5.75
CA SER A 29 7.22 -14.75 6.75
C SER A 29 5.89 -13.99 6.87
N ASP A 30 4.85 -14.64 7.42
CA ASP A 30 3.56 -13.98 7.71
C ASP A 30 3.75 -12.72 8.55
N ALA A 31 4.67 -12.75 9.51
CA ALA A 31 5.04 -11.59 10.31
C ALA A 31 5.69 -10.49 9.47
N GLY A 32 6.49 -10.84 8.46
CA GLY A 32 7.09 -9.89 7.52
C GLY A 32 6.03 -9.16 6.70
N TRP A 33 5.05 -9.88 6.19
CA TRP A 33 3.90 -9.32 5.48
C TRP A 33 3.09 -8.37 6.37
N ALA A 34 2.75 -8.81 7.60
CA ALA A 34 2.02 -7.99 8.57
C ALA A 34 2.78 -6.71 8.93
N LEU A 35 4.09 -6.83 9.13
CA LEU A 35 4.95 -5.69 9.46
C LEU A 35 5.06 -4.69 8.31
N ALA A 36 5.21 -5.16 7.05
CA ALA A 36 5.27 -4.30 5.89
C ALA A 36 3.98 -3.47 5.76
N LEU A 37 2.81 -4.13 5.84
CA LEU A 37 1.52 -3.45 5.77
C LEU A 37 1.34 -2.46 6.93
N SER A 38 1.56 -2.88 8.18
CA SER A 38 1.34 -2.03 9.35
C SER A 38 2.24 -0.79 9.36
N ARG A 39 3.51 -0.94 8.95
CA ARG A 39 4.46 0.19 8.83
C ARG A 39 4.01 1.19 7.77
N ALA A 40 3.60 0.71 6.60
CA ALA A 40 3.11 1.58 5.53
C ALA A 40 1.87 2.37 5.98
N LEU A 41 0.89 1.69 6.57
CA LEU A 41 -0.35 2.32 7.06
C LEU A 41 -0.08 3.32 8.18
N ALA A 42 0.80 2.98 9.13
CA ALA A 42 1.18 3.89 10.22
C ALA A 42 1.92 5.13 9.69
N ALA A 43 2.86 4.95 8.76
CA ALA A 43 3.67 6.04 8.22
C ALA A 43 2.83 7.08 7.47
N VAL A 44 1.77 6.64 6.79
CA VAL A 44 0.85 7.54 6.07
C VAL A 44 -0.31 8.03 6.95
N GLY A 45 -0.36 7.65 8.22
CA GLY A 45 -1.44 8.02 9.13
C GLY A 45 -2.80 7.50 8.63
N PHE A 46 -2.86 6.22 8.23
CA PHE A 46 -4.10 5.61 7.73
C PHE A 46 -5.20 5.61 8.81
N ALA A 47 -6.36 6.12 8.47
CA ALA A 47 -7.52 6.18 9.35
C ALA A 47 -8.56 5.13 8.97
N ARG A 48 -8.59 4.00 9.69
CA ARG A 48 -9.58 2.94 9.49
C ARG A 48 -11.00 3.47 9.71
N GLY A 49 -11.92 3.11 8.80
CA GLY A 49 -13.30 3.60 8.82
C GLY A 49 -13.49 4.95 8.14
N VAL A 50 -12.40 5.66 7.81
CA VAL A 50 -12.40 6.89 7.03
C VAL A 50 -11.76 6.62 5.67
N ASP A 51 -10.49 6.22 5.65
CA ASP A 51 -9.76 5.95 4.42
C ASP A 51 -10.20 4.63 3.76
N GLN A 52 -10.13 4.56 2.44
CA GLN A 52 -10.34 3.33 1.67
C GLN A 52 -9.00 2.67 1.43
N LEU A 53 -8.85 1.40 1.87
CA LEU A 53 -7.66 0.60 1.58
C LEU A 53 -7.91 -0.35 0.42
N VAL A 54 -6.97 -0.36 -0.52
CA VAL A 54 -6.87 -1.33 -1.62
C VAL A 54 -5.47 -1.93 -1.61
N ILE A 55 -5.38 -3.25 -1.56
CA ILE A 55 -4.11 -3.98 -1.53
C ILE A 55 -3.97 -4.77 -2.83
N GLY A 56 -2.84 -4.59 -3.53
CA GLY A 56 -2.43 -5.39 -4.68
C GLY A 56 -1.44 -6.47 -4.28
N VAL A 57 -1.67 -7.69 -4.76
CA VAL A 57 -0.77 -8.84 -4.57
C VAL A 57 -0.85 -9.78 -5.78
N GLY A 58 0.14 -10.66 -5.93
CA GLY A 58 0.05 -11.79 -6.85
C GLY A 58 -1.02 -12.81 -6.39
N PRO A 59 -1.46 -13.71 -7.29
CA PRO A 59 -2.55 -14.66 -7.01
C PRO A 59 -2.29 -15.53 -5.79
N ASP A 60 -1.05 -15.92 -5.55
CA ASP A 60 -0.64 -16.81 -4.47
C ASP A 60 -0.81 -16.20 -3.07
N TRP A 61 -0.86 -14.86 -2.99
CA TRP A 61 -0.87 -14.11 -1.73
C TRP A 61 -2.23 -13.51 -1.36
N VAL A 62 -3.27 -13.76 -2.16
CA VAL A 62 -4.61 -13.19 -1.95
C VAL A 62 -5.20 -13.58 -0.59
N PHE A 63 -5.07 -14.84 -0.19
CA PHE A 63 -5.59 -15.31 1.09
C PHE A 63 -4.86 -14.65 2.25
N MET A 64 -3.54 -14.60 2.20
CA MET A 64 -2.72 -13.94 3.21
C MET A 64 -3.09 -12.45 3.33
N ALA A 65 -3.21 -11.73 2.23
CA ALA A 65 -3.59 -10.32 2.25
C ALA A 65 -4.99 -10.09 2.86
N ARG A 66 -5.94 -11.00 2.59
CA ARG A 66 -7.27 -10.97 3.21
C ARG A 66 -7.27 -11.30 4.69
N GLU A 67 -6.39 -12.18 5.14
CA GLU A 67 -6.23 -12.45 6.58
C GLU A 67 -5.63 -11.25 7.32
N LEU A 68 -4.66 -10.56 6.70
CA LEU A 68 -4.05 -9.37 7.29
C LEU A 68 -5.00 -8.18 7.38
N ALA A 69 -5.83 -7.98 6.36
CA ALA A 69 -6.75 -6.86 6.29
C ALA A 69 -8.10 -7.29 5.69
N PRO A 70 -8.96 -8.01 6.45
CA PRO A 70 -10.25 -8.53 5.96
C PRO A 70 -11.25 -7.43 5.56
N TRP A 71 -11.00 -6.22 5.97
CA TRP A 71 -11.78 -5.01 5.66
C TRP A 71 -11.28 -4.26 4.44
N ALA A 72 -10.12 -4.64 3.89
CA ALA A 72 -9.56 -4.04 2.69
C ALA A 72 -10.10 -4.69 1.41
N ARG A 73 -10.08 -3.94 0.33
CA ARG A 73 -10.28 -4.51 -1.01
C ARG A 73 -8.95 -5.09 -1.49
N VAL A 74 -8.91 -6.38 -1.75
CA VAL A 74 -7.73 -7.08 -2.26
C VAL A 74 -7.89 -7.30 -3.76
N LEU A 75 -6.95 -6.79 -4.53
CA LEU A 75 -6.82 -6.97 -5.97
C LEU A 75 -5.65 -7.91 -6.27
N HIS A 76 -5.75 -8.64 -7.35
CA HIS A 76 -4.65 -9.46 -7.82
C HIS A 76 -4.56 -9.43 -9.35
N GLY A 77 -3.36 -9.68 -9.85
CA GLY A 77 -3.12 -9.84 -11.28
C GLY A 77 -2.11 -10.94 -11.54
N CYS A 78 -2.22 -11.60 -12.69
CA CYS A 78 -1.34 -12.70 -13.07
C CYS A 78 -0.08 -12.20 -13.80
N GLY A 79 1.02 -12.93 -13.62
CA GLY A 79 2.30 -12.68 -14.28
C GLY A 79 3.07 -11.49 -13.71
N PRO A 80 4.24 -11.16 -14.31
CA PRO A 80 5.05 -10.03 -13.87
C PRO A 80 4.25 -8.74 -13.80
N SER A 81 4.44 -7.94 -12.75
CA SER A 81 3.70 -6.70 -12.49
C SER A 81 2.17 -6.85 -12.54
N GLY A 82 1.64 -8.05 -12.23
CA GLY A 82 0.19 -8.27 -12.24
C GLY A 82 -0.54 -7.45 -11.17
N ALA A 83 0.03 -7.38 -9.98
CA ALA A 83 -0.48 -6.58 -8.87
C ALA A 83 -0.47 -5.08 -9.22
N ASP A 84 0.65 -4.58 -9.78
CA ASP A 84 0.79 -3.18 -10.18
C ASP A 84 -0.25 -2.79 -11.22
N ARG A 85 -0.43 -3.63 -12.26
CA ARG A 85 -1.46 -3.38 -13.28
C ARG A 85 -2.87 -3.35 -12.69
N ALA A 86 -3.18 -4.22 -11.73
CA ALA A 86 -4.49 -4.23 -11.07
C ALA A 86 -4.69 -2.95 -10.24
N LEU A 87 -3.66 -2.50 -9.52
CA LEU A 87 -3.69 -1.23 -8.78
C LEU A 87 -3.73 -0.01 -9.72
N CYS A 88 -2.97 -0.01 -10.81
CA CYS A 88 -3.03 1.05 -11.82
C CYS A 88 -4.41 1.14 -12.48
N ALA A 89 -5.09 0.01 -12.69
CA ALA A 89 -6.46 -0.01 -13.20
C ALA A 89 -7.46 0.58 -12.18
N GLU A 90 -7.26 0.36 -10.88
CA GLU A 90 -8.04 1.00 -9.82
C GLU A 90 -7.89 2.54 -9.82
N LEU A 91 -6.71 3.03 -10.19
CA LEU A 91 -6.41 4.47 -10.30
C LEU A 91 -6.80 5.08 -11.66
N ALA A 92 -7.45 4.30 -12.55
CA ALA A 92 -7.71 4.76 -13.91
C ALA A 92 -8.87 5.75 -14.03
N ASP A 93 -9.89 5.62 -13.19
CA ASP A 93 -11.06 6.51 -13.19
C ASP A 93 -10.78 7.76 -12.32
N VAL A 94 -10.07 8.69 -12.95
CA VAL A 94 -9.55 9.89 -12.28
C VAL A 94 -10.68 10.80 -11.81
N ASP A 95 -11.76 10.92 -12.59
CA ASP A 95 -12.92 11.77 -12.25
C ASP A 95 -13.63 11.23 -11.01
N LEU A 96 -13.86 9.91 -10.97
CA LEU A 96 -14.45 9.25 -9.81
C LEU A 96 -13.59 9.44 -8.55
N ILE A 97 -12.27 9.35 -8.69
CA ILE A 97 -11.34 9.53 -7.58
C ILE A 97 -11.38 10.97 -7.09
N ALA A 98 -11.36 11.95 -7.99
CA ALA A 98 -11.43 13.37 -7.65
C ALA A 98 -12.75 13.74 -6.94
N ASP A 99 -13.85 13.11 -7.32
CA ASP A 99 -15.15 13.34 -6.70
C ASP A 99 -15.28 12.70 -5.30
N ARG A 100 -14.57 11.60 -5.03
CA ARG A 100 -14.79 10.78 -3.83
C ARG A 100 -13.72 10.94 -2.74
N TYR A 101 -12.50 11.30 -3.11
CA TYR A 101 -11.37 11.28 -2.21
C TYR A 101 -10.67 12.65 -2.14
N ALA A 102 -10.25 13.01 -0.94
CA ALA A 102 -9.43 14.19 -0.71
C ALA A 102 -8.01 14.08 -1.29
N GLY A 103 -7.56 12.87 -1.53
CA GLY A 103 -6.27 12.56 -2.11
C GLY A 103 -6.04 11.05 -2.22
N VAL A 104 -4.94 10.70 -2.84
CA VAL A 104 -4.50 9.31 -3.04
C VAL A 104 -3.17 9.10 -2.35
N VAL A 105 -3.02 7.96 -1.70
CA VAL A 105 -1.73 7.46 -1.22
C VAL A 105 -1.34 6.25 -2.05
N VAL A 106 -0.15 6.26 -2.64
CA VAL A 106 0.45 5.15 -3.35
C VAL A 106 1.59 4.59 -2.49
N ALA A 107 1.36 3.47 -1.83
CA ALA A 107 2.39 2.77 -1.06
C ALA A 107 3.10 1.74 -1.96
N SER A 108 3.99 2.24 -2.79
CA SER A 108 4.90 1.52 -3.68
C SER A 108 6.01 2.44 -4.15
N GLY A 109 7.17 1.87 -4.47
CA GLY A 109 8.26 2.57 -5.14
C GLY A 109 8.33 2.30 -6.64
N ASP A 110 7.41 1.52 -7.21
CA ASP A 110 7.50 1.09 -8.60
C ASP A 110 7.21 2.23 -9.60
N HIS A 111 7.98 2.26 -10.68
CA HIS A 111 7.83 3.26 -11.75
C HIS A 111 6.52 3.13 -12.52
N GLU A 112 5.84 1.99 -12.49
CA GLU A 112 4.54 1.80 -13.14
C GLU A 112 3.48 2.77 -12.61
N PHE A 113 3.64 3.25 -11.38
CA PHE A 113 2.74 4.25 -10.78
C PHE A 113 2.97 5.69 -11.23
N VAL A 114 4.03 5.97 -12.00
CA VAL A 114 4.32 7.34 -12.51
C VAL A 114 3.14 7.88 -13.35
N ARG A 115 2.69 7.09 -14.33
CA ARG A 115 1.60 7.53 -15.22
C ARG A 115 0.26 7.75 -14.49
N PRO A 116 -0.21 6.83 -13.63
CA PRO A 116 -1.39 7.09 -12.79
C PRO A 116 -1.25 8.35 -11.94
N THR A 117 -0.08 8.55 -11.29
CA THR A 117 0.21 9.74 -10.47
C THR A 117 0.07 11.01 -11.27
N LEU A 118 0.69 11.11 -12.44
CA LEU A 118 0.59 12.30 -13.29
C LEU A 118 -0.84 12.61 -13.74
N ARG A 119 -1.65 11.58 -14.02
CA ARG A 119 -3.06 11.74 -14.40
C ARG A 119 -3.88 12.29 -13.23
N LEU A 120 -3.68 11.77 -12.03
CA LEU A 120 -4.36 12.22 -10.82
C LEU A 120 -4.00 13.68 -10.50
N LEU A 121 -2.72 14.02 -10.54
CA LEU A 121 -2.24 15.39 -10.36
C LEU A 121 -2.83 16.35 -11.40
N GLY A 122 -2.90 15.93 -12.66
CA GLY A 122 -3.52 16.71 -13.75
C GLY A 122 -5.00 16.98 -13.52
N ALA A 123 -5.69 16.15 -12.74
CA ALA A 123 -7.08 16.36 -12.31
C ALA A 123 -7.20 17.08 -10.97
N GLY A 124 -6.10 17.57 -10.41
CA GLY A 124 -6.09 18.30 -9.14
C GLY A 124 -6.15 17.40 -7.89
N VAL A 125 -5.97 16.09 -8.04
CA VAL A 125 -5.92 15.15 -6.91
C VAL A 125 -4.50 15.13 -6.33
N SER A 126 -4.35 15.40 -5.05
CA SER A 126 -3.07 15.27 -4.35
C SER A 126 -2.67 13.79 -4.25
N VAL A 127 -1.39 13.48 -4.54
CA VAL A 127 -0.84 12.12 -4.45
C VAL A 127 0.35 12.11 -3.51
N THR A 128 0.24 11.33 -2.44
CA THR A 128 1.35 11.02 -1.54
C THR A 128 1.94 9.66 -1.92
N VAL A 129 3.24 9.58 -2.10
CA VAL A 129 3.95 8.31 -2.33
C VAL A 129 4.60 7.85 -1.04
N ALA A 130 4.37 6.61 -0.63
CA ALA A 130 5.04 5.98 0.50
C ALA A 130 5.95 4.86 -0.02
N ALA A 131 7.26 5.03 0.06
CA ALA A 131 8.20 4.11 -0.56
C ALA A 131 9.48 3.90 0.26
N VAL A 132 10.12 2.75 0.05
CA VAL A 132 11.43 2.46 0.63
C VAL A 132 12.50 3.20 -0.16
N MET A 133 13.30 4.03 0.51
CA MET A 133 14.22 4.99 -0.11
C MET A 133 15.11 4.41 -1.21
N LEU A 134 15.70 3.24 -1.04
CA LEU A 134 16.64 2.67 -2.00
C LEU A 134 15.99 1.88 -3.15
N SER A 135 14.69 1.65 -3.09
CA SER A 135 13.94 0.94 -4.13
C SER A 135 12.90 1.81 -4.84
N ALA A 136 12.78 3.07 -4.44
CA ALA A 136 11.82 3.98 -5.03
C ALA A 136 12.29 4.53 -6.38
N SER A 137 11.38 4.57 -7.35
CA SER A 137 11.56 5.30 -8.59
C SER A 137 11.76 6.79 -8.32
N ALA A 138 12.88 7.34 -8.77
CA ALA A 138 13.16 8.77 -8.63
C ALA A 138 12.11 9.62 -9.36
N GLU A 139 11.60 9.14 -10.48
CA GLU A 139 10.56 9.81 -11.25
C GLU A 139 9.24 9.86 -10.49
N LEU A 140 8.82 8.74 -9.88
CA LEU A 140 7.61 8.66 -9.08
C LEU A 140 7.64 9.63 -7.90
N THR A 141 8.74 9.65 -7.15
CA THR A 141 8.90 10.53 -5.99
C THR A 141 9.06 12.00 -6.39
N HIS A 142 9.61 12.27 -7.58
CA HIS A 142 9.74 13.64 -8.10
C HIS A 142 8.36 14.29 -8.41
N TYR A 143 7.43 13.52 -8.98
CA TYR A 143 6.12 14.06 -9.34
C TYR A 143 5.11 14.05 -8.18
N ALA A 144 5.29 13.20 -7.19
CA ALA A 144 4.37 13.14 -6.06
C ALA A 144 4.18 14.50 -5.37
N SER A 145 2.98 14.77 -4.88
CA SER A 145 2.70 15.98 -4.06
C SER A 145 3.49 15.93 -2.75
N ASP A 146 3.70 14.73 -2.22
CA ASP A 146 4.46 14.48 -1.00
C ASP A 146 5.06 13.07 -1.05
N THR A 147 6.15 12.83 -0.32
CA THR A 147 6.80 11.52 -0.22
C THR A 147 7.07 11.16 1.24
N VAL A 148 6.55 10.02 1.64
CA VAL A 148 6.79 9.39 2.95
C VAL A 148 7.81 8.28 2.78
N TRP A 149 8.96 8.43 3.43
CA TRP A 149 10.01 7.41 3.36
C TRP A 149 9.78 6.32 4.39
N LEU A 150 9.67 5.09 3.89
CA LEU A 150 9.53 3.90 4.71
C LEU A 150 10.91 3.33 5.03
N GLU A 151 11.10 2.95 6.28
CA GLU A 151 12.29 2.17 6.65
C GLU A 151 12.23 0.80 5.99
N ARG A 152 13.37 0.37 5.44
CA ARG A 152 13.50 -0.99 4.93
C ARG A 152 13.24 -1.97 6.08
N PRO A 153 12.35 -2.97 5.91
CA PRO A 153 12.22 -4.01 6.92
C PRO A 153 13.60 -4.65 7.14
N ALA A 154 14.17 -4.49 8.33
CA ALA A 154 15.35 -5.24 8.71
C ALA A 154 14.90 -6.69 8.92
N LEU A 155 14.92 -7.49 7.84
CA LEU A 155 14.82 -8.93 7.94
C LEU A 155 16.15 -9.43 8.51
N THR A 156 16.35 -9.29 9.81
CA THR A 156 17.43 -9.98 10.49
C THR A 156 17.09 -11.45 10.54
N LEU A 157 18.03 -12.28 10.12
CA LEU A 157 17.95 -13.76 10.29
C LEU A 157 17.56 -14.18 11.72
N GLY A 158 17.78 -13.31 12.73
CA GLY A 158 17.38 -13.49 14.11
C GLY A 158 15.88 -13.29 14.36
N GLU A 159 15.21 -12.37 13.69
CA GLU A 159 13.74 -12.19 13.83
C GLU A 159 12.97 -13.32 13.15
N ALA A 160 13.46 -13.85 12.03
CA ALA A 160 12.91 -15.06 11.42
C ALA A 160 13.05 -16.29 12.31
N ALA A 161 14.10 -16.38 13.11
CA ALA A 161 14.30 -17.47 14.07
C ALA A 161 13.44 -17.33 15.34
N TYR A 162 13.12 -16.10 15.77
CA TYR A 162 12.33 -15.82 16.97
C TYR A 162 10.82 -16.00 16.76
N VAL A 163 10.34 -15.87 15.50
CA VAL A 163 8.93 -16.04 15.11
C VAL A 163 8.61 -17.48 14.71
N GLY A 164 9.56 -18.41 14.83
CA GLY A 164 9.44 -19.82 14.44
C GLY A 164 8.52 -20.72 15.29
N VAL A 165 7.63 -20.13 16.09
CA VAL A 165 6.58 -20.85 16.81
C VAL A 165 5.23 -20.44 16.19
N ALA A 166 4.58 -21.36 15.49
CA ALA A 166 3.36 -21.13 14.71
C ALA A 166 2.24 -20.38 15.46
N ASP A 167 2.14 -20.53 16.78
CA ASP A 167 1.16 -19.82 17.62
C ASP A 167 1.59 -18.36 17.94
N GLY A 168 2.89 -18.05 17.94
CA GLY A 168 3.41 -16.70 18.09
C GLY A 168 3.18 -15.83 16.86
N MET A 169 3.25 -16.40 15.66
CA MET A 169 3.07 -15.72 14.39
C MET A 169 1.68 -15.11 14.24
N ARG A 170 0.62 -15.86 14.55
CA ARG A 170 -0.76 -15.34 14.49
C ARG A 170 -0.99 -14.18 15.47
N ARG A 171 -0.42 -14.24 16.66
CA ARG A 171 -0.54 -13.18 17.68
C ARG A 171 0.23 -11.91 17.29
N VAL A 172 1.39 -12.05 16.65
CA VAL A 172 2.19 -10.90 16.18
C VAL A 172 1.50 -10.22 15.00
N ALA A 173 1.02 -10.98 14.02
CA ALA A 173 0.28 -10.45 12.89
C ALA A 173 -1.01 -9.72 13.33
N THR A 174 -1.80 -10.35 14.20
CA THR A 174 -3.03 -9.74 14.75
C THR A 174 -2.73 -8.46 15.54
N ARG A 175 -1.64 -8.44 16.30
CA ARG A 175 -1.24 -7.27 17.09
C ARG A 175 -0.69 -6.13 16.22
N ALA A 176 0.06 -6.42 15.17
CA ALA A 176 0.57 -5.43 14.23
C ALA A 176 -0.57 -4.73 13.46
N VAL A 177 -1.57 -5.49 13.01
CA VAL A 177 -2.76 -4.95 12.34
C VAL A 177 -3.67 -4.19 13.32
N ALA A 178 -3.76 -4.61 14.58
CA ALA A 178 -4.52 -3.91 15.61
C ALA A 178 -3.90 -2.57 16.02
N LEU A 179 -2.58 -2.41 15.91
CA LEU A 179 -1.88 -1.14 16.17
C LEU A 179 -2.07 -0.14 15.02
N ALA A 180 -2.42 -0.61 13.82
CA ALA A 180 -2.74 0.23 12.67
C ALA A 180 -4.25 0.54 12.56
N ALA A 181 -5.03 0.13 13.52
CA ALA A 181 -6.49 0.31 13.62
C ALA A 181 -6.87 1.31 14.68
#